data_0df1b0c7977b0f5942771c234a911f59
#
_entry.id   0df1b0c7977b0f5942771c234a911f59
#
_cell.length_a   1.000
_cell.length_b   1.000
_cell.length_c   1.000
_cell.angle_alpha   90.00
_cell.angle_beta   90.00
_cell.angle_gamma   90.00
#
_symmetry.space_group_name_H-M   'P 1'
#
loop_
_entity.id
_entity.type
_entity.pdbx_description
1 polymer ?
#
loop_
_entity_poly.entity_id
_entity_poly.type
_entity_poly.pdbx_seq_one_letter_code
_entity_poly.pdbx_strand_id
1 'polypeptide(L)'
;MYSNNSKMHEWKIIRILIPLGICTMVIGFIALIACYNTVKSYEVTITDKGIKDSKYMVFTKDEDEDVYPFEIADNIFYFRWDSSDMYGKIEIGNTYKIKTIGWRVPLFSWYENIVSAENIE
;
A
#
# COMPACT_ATOMS: atom_id res chain seq x y z
N MET A 1 -42.77 18.32 31.06
CA MET A 1 -42.19 19.44 30.30
C MET A 1 -40.69 19.45 30.32
N TYR A 2 -40.03 19.12 31.44
CA TYR A 2 -38.58 19.09 31.51
C TYR A 2 -37.96 18.05 30.59
N SER A 3 -38.59 16.89 30.38
CA SER A 3 -38.07 15.82 29.53
C SER A 3 -37.97 16.21 28.06
N ASN A 4 -38.83 17.10 27.54
CA ASN A 4 -38.80 17.53 26.16
C ASN A 4 -37.62 18.44 25.84
N ASN A 5 -37.25 19.34 26.78
CA ASN A 5 -36.13 20.24 26.58
C ASN A 5 -34.77 19.49 26.59
N SER A 6 -34.62 18.52 27.51
CA SER A 6 -33.39 17.73 27.57
C SER A 6 -33.22 16.83 26.33
N LYS A 7 -34.32 16.24 25.82
CA LYS A 7 -34.30 15.46 24.59
C LYS A 7 -33.96 16.30 23.37
N MET A 8 -34.45 17.54 23.31
CA MET A 8 -34.09 18.46 22.22
C MET A 8 -32.61 18.82 22.24
N HIS A 9 -31.99 19.01 23.40
CA HIS A 9 -30.56 19.25 23.52
C HIS A 9 -29.75 18.04 23.07
N GLU A 10 -30.14 16.84 23.46
CA GLU A 10 -29.50 15.61 23.03
C GLU A 10 -29.55 15.43 21.52
N TRP A 11 -30.68 15.70 20.90
CA TRP A 11 -30.82 15.63 19.45
C TRP A 11 -29.95 16.66 18.71
N LYS A 12 -29.82 17.87 19.24
CA LYS A 12 -28.94 18.90 18.67
C LYS A 12 -27.48 18.48 18.72
N ILE A 13 -27.05 17.91 19.83
CA ILE A 13 -25.68 17.40 20.02
C ILE A 13 -25.41 16.26 19.03
N ILE A 14 -26.36 15.32 18.91
CA ILE A 14 -26.25 14.19 17.97
C ILE A 14 -26.14 14.69 16.52
N ARG A 15 -26.95 15.68 16.14
CA ARG A 15 -26.89 16.27 14.79
C ARG A 15 -25.57 16.93 14.45
N ILE A 16 -24.83 17.42 15.45
CA ILE A 16 -23.49 18.00 15.27
C ILE A 16 -22.43 16.91 15.30
N LEU A 17 -22.55 15.95 16.21
CA LEU A 17 -21.54 14.91 16.44
C LEU A 17 -21.48 13.88 15.31
N ILE A 18 -22.62 13.48 14.74
CA ILE A 18 -22.68 12.49 13.67
C ILE A 18 -21.94 12.97 12.40
N PRO A 19 -22.25 14.14 11.82
CA PRO A 19 -21.52 14.61 10.65
C PRO A 19 -20.04 14.89 10.94
N LEU A 20 -19.71 15.39 12.13
CA LEU A 20 -18.33 15.62 12.53
C LEU A 20 -17.55 14.29 12.61
N GLY A 21 -18.15 13.24 13.18
CA GLY A 21 -17.55 11.92 13.25
C GLY A 21 -17.34 11.31 11.84
N ILE A 22 -18.31 11.46 10.96
CA ILE A 22 -18.22 10.98 9.57
C ILE A 22 -17.10 11.72 8.83
N CYS A 23 -17.02 13.05 8.96
CA CYS A 23 -15.95 13.84 8.34
C CYS A 23 -14.58 13.41 8.83
N THR A 24 -14.42 13.18 10.13
CA THR A 24 -13.15 12.70 10.72
C THR A 24 -12.76 11.33 10.17
N MET A 25 -13.72 10.41 10.06
CA MET A 25 -13.49 9.09 9.46
C MET A 25 -13.07 9.17 7.99
N VAL A 26 -13.74 10.01 7.21
CA VAL A 26 -13.41 10.20 5.79
C VAL A 26 -12.00 10.78 5.63
N ILE A 27 -11.65 11.81 6.39
CA ILE A 27 -10.31 12.41 6.35
C ILE A 27 -9.25 11.37 6.76
N GLY A 28 -9.49 10.60 7.81
CA GLY A 28 -8.59 9.53 8.25
C GLY A 28 -8.41 8.47 7.18
N PHE A 29 -9.48 8.06 6.50
CA PHE A 29 -9.45 7.09 5.42
C PHE A 29 -8.65 7.60 4.21
N ILE A 30 -8.85 8.85 3.82
CA ILE A 30 -8.09 9.49 2.74
C ILE A 30 -6.60 9.55 3.11
N ALA A 31 -6.27 9.91 4.33
CA ALA A 31 -4.89 9.96 4.81
C ALA A 31 -4.23 8.57 4.78
N LEU A 32 -4.95 7.51 5.16
CA LEU A 32 -4.45 6.14 5.08
C LEU A 32 -4.17 5.72 3.64
N ILE A 33 -5.07 6.03 2.71
CA ILE A 33 -4.87 5.74 1.28
C ILE A 33 -3.64 6.49 0.76
N ALA A 34 -3.49 7.76 1.10
CA ALA A 34 -2.35 8.57 0.68
C ALA A 34 -1.03 8.01 1.23
N CYS A 35 -0.99 7.61 2.50
CA CYS A 35 0.18 6.99 3.10
C CYS A 35 0.51 5.65 2.45
N TYR A 36 -0.50 4.83 2.16
CA TYR A 36 -0.31 3.56 1.49
C TYR A 36 0.29 3.72 0.09
N ASN A 37 -0.10 4.76 -0.64
CA ASN A 37 0.38 5.03 -1.99
C ASN A 37 1.62 5.92 -2.06
N THR A 38 2.27 6.21 -0.93
CA THR A 38 3.54 6.93 -0.90
C THR A 38 4.64 6.10 -1.57
N VAL A 39 5.26 6.67 -2.59
CA VAL A 39 6.28 5.97 -3.38
C VAL A 39 7.62 5.97 -2.64
N LYS A 40 8.22 4.79 -2.55
CA LYS A 40 9.58 4.59 -2.03
C LYS A 40 10.46 4.08 -3.16
N SER A 41 11.75 4.41 -3.13
CA SER A 41 12.72 3.99 -4.14
C SER A 41 13.82 3.15 -3.51
N TYR A 42 14.19 2.06 -4.17
CA TYR A 42 15.26 1.16 -3.74
C TYR A 42 16.12 0.75 -4.92
N GLU A 43 17.41 0.53 -4.69
CA GLU A 43 18.31 -0.12 -5.63
C GLU A 43 18.59 -1.54 -5.13
N VAL A 44 18.16 -2.54 -5.87
CA VAL A 44 18.20 -3.93 -5.42
C VAL A 44 18.60 -4.87 -6.55
N THR A 45 19.26 -5.97 -6.19
CA THR A 45 19.54 -7.07 -7.12
C THR A 45 18.51 -8.17 -6.93
N ILE A 46 17.94 -8.66 -8.02
CA ILE A 46 16.92 -9.71 -7.98
C ILE A 46 17.63 -11.05 -7.74
N THR A 47 17.28 -11.71 -6.65
CA THR A 47 17.86 -13.02 -6.30
C THR A 47 16.97 -14.18 -6.71
N ASP A 48 15.66 -13.98 -6.68
CA ASP A 48 14.68 -14.99 -7.06
C ASP A 48 13.35 -14.33 -7.38
N LYS A 49 12.47 -15.05 -8.07
CA LYS A 49 11.08 -14.66 -8.26
C LYS A 49 10.21 -15.88 -8.35
N GLY A 50 8.95 -15.75 -7.95
CA GLY A 50 8.02 -16.88 -7.94
C GLY A 50 6.59 -16.43 -7.67
N ILE A 51 5.69 -17.38 -7.68
CA ILE A 51 4.29 -17.19 -7.35
C ILE A 51 4.03 -17.86 -6.01
N LYS A 52 3.54 -17.08 -5.04
CA LYS A 52 3.21 -17.58 -3.71
C LYS A 52 1.81 -17.07 -3.33
N ASP A 53 0.92 -17.98 -2.94
CA ASP A 53 -0.46 -17.66 -2.57
C ASP A 53 -1.19 -16.80 -3.62
N SER A 54 -1.01 -17.15 -4.90
CA SER A 54 -1.55 -16.43 -6.07
C SER A 54 -1.00 -15.01 -6.25
N LYS A 55 0.16 -14.71 -5.64
CA LYS A 55 0.84 -13.41 -5.75
C LYS A 55 2.16 -13.56 -6.49
N TYR A 56 2.47 -12.61 -7.36
CA TYR A 56 3.80 -12.52 -7.97
C TYR A 56 4.76 -11.94 -6.95
N MET A 57 5.75 -12.72 -6.53
CA MET A 57 6.74 -12.33 -5.53
C MET A 57 8.11 -12.18 -6.17
N VAL A 58 8.85 -11.18 -5.73
CA VAL A 58 10.22 -10.93 -6.15
C VAL A 58 11.09 -10.83 -4.89
N PHE A 59 12.14 -11.62 -4.84
CA PHE A 59 13.09 -11.61 -3.72
C PHE A 59 14.33 -10.86 -4.16
N THR A 60 14.79 -9.94 -3.33
CA THR A 60 15.87 -9.01 -3.67
C THR A 60 16.91 -8.93 -2.57
N LYS A 61 18.10 -8.48 -2.93
CA LYS A 61 19.15 -8.07 -1.99
C LYS A 61 19.56 -6.64 -2.27
N ASP A 62 19.81 -5.88 -1.20
CA ASP A 62 20.40 -4.55 -1.30
C ASP A 62 21.92 -4.59 -1.23
N GLU A 63 22.58 -3.43 -1.16
CA GLU A 63 24.05 -3.33 -1.09
C GLU A 63 24.61 -3.95 0.18
N ASP A 64 23.84 -3.98 1.27
CA ASP A 64 24.21 -4.58 2.56
C ASP A 64 23.91 -6.08 2.63
N GLU A 65 23.48 -6.68 1.51
CA GLU A 65 23.04 -8.09 1.40
C GLU A 65 21.80 -8.43 2.22
N ASP A 66 21.04 -7.43 2.64
CA ASP A 66 19.75 -7.65 3.28
C ASP A 66 18.71 -8.10 2.25
N VAL A 67 17.95 -9.12 2.60
CA VAL A 67 16.95 -9.71 1.72
C VAL A 67 15.59 -9.06 1.98
N TYR A 68 14.97 -8.56 0.90
CA TYR A 68 13.64 -7.95 0.94
C TYR A 68 12.70 -8.62 -0.05
N PRO A 69 11.56 -9.14 0.40
CA PRO A 69 10.50 -9.61 -0.50
C PRO A 69 9.61 -8.44 -0.94
N PHE A 70 9.28 -8.43 -2.23
CA PHE A 70 8.33 -7.47 -2.81
C PHE A 70 7.26 -8.22 -3.59
N GLU A 71 6.10 -7.61 -3.71
CA GLU A 71 4.99 -8.13 -4.51
C GLU A 71 4.87 -7.31 -5.79
N ILE A 72 4.41 -7.94 -6.87
CA ILE A 72 3.97 -7.24 -8.08
C ILE A 72 2.49 -7.51 -8.25
N ALA A 73 1.67 -6.49 -8.04
CA ALA A 73 0.21 -6.62 -8.15
C ALA A 73 -0.37 -5.40 -8.86
N ASP A 74 -1.51 -5.61 -9.51
CA ASP A 74 -2.27 -4.51 -10.06
C ASP A 74 -2.78 -3.61 -8.94
N ASN A 75 -2.82 -2.30 -9.19
CA ASN A 75 -3.26 -1.33 -8.21
C ASN A 75 -4.15 -0.27 -8.86
N ILE A 76 -5.43 -0.28 -8.54
CA ILE A 76 -6.41 0.64 -9.09
C ILE A 76 -6.13 2.10 -8.70
N PHE A 77 -5.61 2.35 -7.50
CA PHE A 77 -5.31 3.70 -7.02
C PHE A 77 -4.05 4.29 -7.69
N TYR A 78 -3.22 3.44 -8.29
CA TYR A 78 -2.02 3.84 -9.01
C TYR A 78 -2.17 3.64 -10.52
N PHE A 79 -3.37 3.33 -10.99
CA PHE A 79 -3.71 3.11 -12.41
C PHE A 79 -2.79 2.07 -13.08
N ARG A 80 -2.57 0.95 -12.39
CA ARG A 80 -1.65 -0.05 -12.85
C ARG A 80 -2.33 -1.41 -13.01
N TRP A 81 -2.26 -1.98 -14.22
CA TRP A 81 -2.88 -3.23 -14.59
C TRP A 81 -1.95 -4.19 -15.35
N ASP A 82 -0.63 -3.98 -15.28
CA ASP A 82 0.37 -4.72 -16.04
C ASP A 82 1.30 -5.58 -15.17
N SER A 83 0.82 -6.04 -14.03
CA SER A 83 1.65 -6.78 -13.06
C SER A 83 2.30 -8.02 -13.65
N SER A 84 1.58 -8.79 -14.48
CA SER A 84 2.15 -9.99 -15.11
C SER A 84 3.25 -9.64 -16.11
N ASP A 85 3.10 -8.56 -16.88
CA ASP A 85 4.11 -8.10 -17.83
C ASP A 85 5.38 -7.66 -17.09
N MET A 86 5.25 -6.91 -16.01
CA MET A 86 6.38 -6.50 -15.20
C MET A 86 7.10 -7.69 -14.57
N TYR A 87 6.36 -8.65 -14.04
CA TYR A 87 6.92 -9.85 -13.47
C TYR A 87 7.75 -10.61 -14.51
N GLY A 88 7.24 -10.71 -15.74
CA GLY A 88 7.96 -11.36 -16.83
C GLY A 88 9.22 -10.63 -17.29
N LYS A 89 9.27 -9.30 -17.17
CA LYS A 89 10.42 -8.49 -17.59
C LYS A 89 11.54 -8.43 -16.56
N ILE A 90 11.24 -8.65 -15.29
CA ILE A 90 12.26 -8.66 -14.23
C ILE A 90 13.08 -9.94 -14.35
N GLU A 91 14.40 -9.80 -14.46
CA GLU A 91 15.33 -10.93 -14.61
C GLU A 91 16.13 -11.16 -13.34
N ILE A 92 16.28 -12.43 -12.96
CA ILE A 92 17.10 -12.84 -11.82
C ILE A 92 18.58 -12.54 -12.11
N GLY A 93 19.25 -11.95 -11.13
CA GLY A 93 20.67 -11.59 -11.23
C GLY A 93 20.92 -10.16 -11.66
N ASN A 94 19.93 -9.48 -12.21
CA ASN A 94 20.06 -8.07 -12.61
C ASN A 94 19.74 -7.14 -11.46
N THR A 95 20.32 -5.93 -11.51
CA THR A 95 20.10 -4.88 -10.54
C THR A 95 19.14 -3.84 -11.10
N TYR A 96 18.14 -3.50 -10.30
CA TYR A 96 17.09 -2.55 -10.69
C TYR A 96 16.94 -1.44 -9.67
N LYS A 97 16.62 -0.25 -10.18
CA LYS A 97 16.04 0.79 -9.36
C LYS A 97 14.53 0.60 -9.36
N ILE A 98 13.98 0.20 -8.24
CA ILE A 98 12.54 -0.07 -8.11
C ILE A 98 11.86 1.05 -7.35
N LYS A 99 10.61 1.30 -7.70
CA LYS A 99 9.70 2.16 -6.94
C LYS A 99 8.58 1.30 -6.41
N THR A 100 8.26 1.49 -5.15
CA THR A 100 7.25 0.68 -4.45
C THR A 100 6.23 1.54 -3.75
N ILE A 101 5.05 0.96 -3.53
CA ILE A 101 3.99 1.51 -2.70
C ILE A 101 3.53 0.45 -1.72
N GLY A 102 2.84 0.88 -0.67
CA GLY A 102 2.27 -0.01 0.31
C GLY A 102 3.16 -0.23 1.51
N TRP A 103 2.75 -1.15 2.37
CA TRP A 103 3.40 -1.42 3.63
C TRP A 103 3.84 -2.88 3.72
N ARG A 104 4.99 -3.11 4.33
CA ARG A 104 5.41 -4.45 4.71
C ARG A 104 4.90 -4.74 6.11
N VAL A 105 3.89 -5.60 6.22
CA VAL A 105 3.33 -6.05 7.49
C VAL A 105 3.42 -7.59 7.54
N PRO A 106 4.46 -8.15 8.17
CA PRO A 106 4.69 -9.60 8.17
C PRO A 106 3.52 -10.40 8.75
N LEU A 107 2.87 -9.87 9.79
CA LEU A 107 1.74 -10.52 10.47
C LEU A 107 0.58 -10.82 9.52
N PHE A 108 0.33 -9.94 8.54
CA PHE A 108 -0.76 -10.06 7.57
C PHE A 108 -0.27 -10.56 6.21
N SER A 109 0.99 -10.93 6.08
CA SER A 109 1.60 -11.27 4.78
C SER A 109 1.43 -10.18 3.73
N TRP A 110 1.52 -8.93 4.16
CA TRP A 110 1.49 -7.78 3.28
C TRP A 110 2.90 -7.40 2.86
N TYR A 111 3.08 -7.13 1.58
CA TYR A 111 4.35 -6.78 0.98
C TYR A 111 4.24 -5.45 0.26
N GLU A 112 5.35 -4.69 0.21
CA GLU A 112 5.40 -3.52 -0.66
C GLU A 112 5.25 -3.95 -2.11
N ASN A 113 4.47 -3.19 -2.88
CA ASN A 113 4.16 -3.48 -4.28
C ASN A 113 5.09 -2.69 -5.20
N ILE A 114 5.79 -3.39 -6.08
CA ILE A 114 6.65 -2.76 -7.09
C ILE A 114 5.76 -2.15 -8.18
N VAL A 115 5.86 -0.84 -8.37
CA VAL A 115 5.11 -0.12 -9.41
C VAL A 115 5.98 0.28 -10.59
N SER A 116 7.30 0.24 -10.43
CA SER A 116 8.26 0.57 -11.50
C SER A 116 9.58 -0.14 -11.23
N ALA A 117 10.21 -0.63 -12.28
CA ALA A 117 11.53 -1.23 -12.21
C ALA A 117 12.36 -0.79 -13.43
N GLU A 118 13.51 -0.18 -13.17
CA GLU A 118 14.43 0.29 -14.19
C GLU A 118 15.76 -0.45 -14.03
N ASN A 119 16.22 -1.12 -15.10
CA ASN A 119 17.50 -1.80 -15.11
C ASN A 119 18.64 -0.79 -15.11
N ILE A 120 19.54 -0.88 -14.13
CA ILE A 120 20.67 0.04 -13.96
C ILE A 120 22.02 -0.58 -14.26
N GLU A 121 22.04 -1.81 -14.77
CA GLU A 121 23.26 -2.47 -15.23
C GLU A 121 23.54 -2.19 -16.71
#